data_f3f006a1caa022b66dc0160e8d6d57e7
#
_entry.id   f3f006a1caa022b66dc0160e8d6d57e7
#
_cell.length_a   1.000
_cell.length_b   1.000
_cell.length_c   1.000
_cell.angle_alpha   90.00
_cell.angle_beta   90.00
_cell.angle_gamma   90.00
#
_symmetry.space_group_name_H-M   'P 1'
#
loop_
_entity.id
_entity.type
_entity.pdbx_description
1 polymer ?
#
loop_
_entity_poly.entity_id
_entity_poly.type
_entity_poly.pdbx_seq_one_letter_code
_entity_poly.pdbx_strand_id
1 'polypeptide(L)'
;LARQSASSATTLLPTSAQDPFAAAVVTLGALHRLGLGPAVDAEQLAAVMDQVAERSSYALDVTANPAKAMALALADAQPLVWGGSILAARASRRISEALRSASGRVVLSADAGALEPLVDGVPPRDPFADPFEDASPELRPALVLTDDGLHDEAAAEERHRLEQLAA
;
A
#
# COMPACT_ATOMS: atom_id res chain seq x y z
N LEU A 1 27.39 -5.39 0.46
CA LEU A 1 27.14 -5.89 -0.90
C LEU A 1 27.23 -4.77 -1.94
N ALA A 2 26.59 -3.59 -1.74
CA ALA A 2 26.63 -2.46 -2.68
C ALA A 2 28.07 -1.88 -2.88
N ARG A 3 28.93 -1.95 -1.86
CA ARG A 3 30.33 -1.46 -1.96
C ARG A 3 31.24 -2.31 -2.86
N GLN A 4 30.93 -3.60 -3.06
CA GLN A 4 31.78 -4.51 -3.84
C GLN A 4 31.55 -4.42 -5.35
N SER A 5 30.45 -3.83 -5.80
CA SER A 5 30.11 -3.69 -7.23
C SER A 5 30.33 -2.28 -7.78
N ALA A 6 30.89 -1.36 -6.98
CA ALA A 6 31.16 0.01 -7.45
C ALA A 6 32.26 0.01 -8.51
N SER A 7 31.91 0.30 -9.75
CA SER A 7 32.81 0.63 -10.83
C SER A 7 33.04 2.15 -10.92
N SER A 8 33.97 2.60 -11.75
CA SER A 8 34.21 4.05 -11.97
C SER A 8 32.98 4.82 -12.47
N ALA A 9 31.94 4.12 -12.94
CA ALA A 9 30.67 4.67 -13.38
C ALA A 9 29.56 4.60 -12.33
N THR A 10 29.82 4.03 -11.14
CA THR A 10 28.83 3.85 -10.10
C THR A 10 28.98 4.93 -9.04
N THR A 11 27.90 5.70 -8.80
CA THR A 11 27.83 6.67 -7.72
C THR A 11 27.07 6.07 -6.54
N LEU A 12 27.70 6.04 -5.37
CA LEU A 12 27.07 5.60 -4.12
C LEU A 12 26.43 6.79 -3.43
N LEU A 13 25.10 6.74 -3.24
CA LEU A 13 24.37 7.72 -2.43
C LEU A 13 24.37 7.22 -0.98
N PRO A 14 24.98 7.97 -0.03
CA PRO A 14 24.99 7.57 1.37
C PRO A 14 23.59 7.70 1.97
N THR A 15 23.11 6.62 2.59
CA THR A 15 21.94 6.65 3.48
C THR A 15 22.36 6.12 4.83
N SER A 16 21.93 6.78 5.91
CA SER A 16 22.33 6.44 7.27
C SER A 16 21.61 5.23 7.86
N ALA A 17 20.53 4.77 7.21
CA ALA A 17 19.70 3.70 7.69
C ALA A 17 19.29 2.74 6.55
N GLN A 18 18.89 1.52 6.90
CA GLN A 18 18.21 0.61 5.99
C GLN A 18 16.73 1.02 5.82
N ASP A 19 16.50 2.31 5.65
CA ASP A 19 15.19 2.90 5.48
C ASP A 19 14.95 3.20 4.00
N PRO A 20 13.97 2.52 3.37
CA PRO A 20 13.65 2.74 1.96
C PRO A 20 13.10 4.14 1.67
N PHE A 21 12.44 4.79 2.62
CA PHE A 21 11.94 6.16 2.44
C PHE A 21 13.09 7.16 2.46
N ALA A 22 14.02 7.05 3.41
CA ALA A 22 15.24 7.87 3.43
C ALA A 22 16.05 7.68 2.13
N ALA A 23 16.21 6.45 1.65
CA ALA A 23 16.88 6.16 0.39
C ALA A 23 16.16 6.81 -0.80
N ALA A 24 14.83 6.79 -0.83
CA ALA A 24 14.02 7.43 -1.88
C ALA A 24 14.22 8.96 -1.88
N VAL A 25 14.16 9.60 -0.72
CA VAL A 25 14.36 11.07 -0.57
C VAL A 25 15.75 11.48 -1.04
N VAL A 26 16.79 10.77 -0.62
CA VAL A 26 18.17 11.04 -1.06
C VAL A 26 18.33 10.86 -2.56
N THR A 27 17.73 9.82 -3.14
CA THR A 27 17.76 9.57 -4.58
C THR A 27 17.03 10.66 -5.36
N LEU A 28 15.84 11.05 -4.94
CA LEU A 28 15.07 12.13 -5.57
C LEU A 28 15.80 13.46 -5.49
N GLY A 29 16.40 13.78 -4.34
CA GLY A 29 17.23 14.97 -4.18
C GLY A 29 18.45 15.00 -5.11
N ALA A 30 19.10 13.84 -5.32
CA ALA A 30 20.18 13.71 -6.29
C ALA A 30 19.69 13.91 -7.74
N LEU A 31 18.56 13.30 -8.11
CA LEU A 31 17.95 13.45 -9.42
C LEU A 31 17.54 14.91 -9.70
N HIS A 32 16.98 15.58 -8.69
CA HIS A 32 16.65 17.01 -8.80
C HIS A 32 17.89 17.87 -9.11
N ARG A 33 18.99 17.65 -8.38
CA ARG A 33 20.26 18.38 -8.63
C ARG A 33 20.83 18.14 -10.01
N LEU A 34 20.55 17.00 -10.60
CA LEU A 34 20.93 16.65 -11.99
C LEU A 34 19.94 17.18 -13.04
N GLY A 35 18.85 17.84 -12.63
CA GLY A 35 17.78 18.28 -13.53
C GLY A 35 16.90 17.15 -14.09
N LEU A 36 16.95 15.96 -13.48
CA LEU A 36 16.25 14.75 -13.93
C LEU A 36 14.99 14.42 -13.10
N GLY A 37 14.68 15.23 -12.08
CA GLY A 37 13.54 14.96 -11.19
C GLY A 37 12.97 16.24 -10.56
N PRO A 38 11.79 16.14 -9.94
CA PRO A 38 11.16 17.26 -9.24
C PRO A 38 11.96 17.68 -8.01
N ALA A 39 11.73 18.91 -7.56
CA ALA A 39 12.20 19.35 -6.25
C ALA A 39 11.50 18.52 -5.15
N VAL A 40 12.28 18.11 -4.14
CA VAL A 40 11.77 17.42 -2.97
C VAL A 40 12.06 18.26 -1.74
N ASP A 41 11.01 18.67 -1.06
CA ASP A 41 11.11 19.29 0.25
C ASP A 41 11.15 18.19 1.32
N ALA A 42 12.35 17.89 1.80
CA ALA A 42 12.57 16.85 2.78
C ALA A 42 11.96 17.17 4.15
N GLU A 43 11.88 18.46 4.52
CA GLU A 43 11.29 18.90 5.80
C GLU A 43 9.77 18.74 5.76
N GLN A 44 9.13 19.14 4.65
CA GLN A 44 7.70 18.96 4.47
C GLN A 44 7.34 17.47 4.45
N LEU A 45 8.14 16.63 3.79
CA LEU A 45 7.93 15.20 3.76
C LEU A 45 8.07 14.58 5.16
N ALA A 46 9.10 14.95 5.92
CA ALA A 46 9.27 14.51 7.29
C ALA A 46 8.08 14.91 8.17
N ALA A 47 7.60 16.14 8.07
CA ALA A 47 6.44 16.61 8.82
C ALA A 47 5.17 15.80 8.51
N VAL A 48 4.94 15.42 7.25
CA VAL A 48 3.80 14.55 6.87
C VAL A 48 3.97 13.15 7.46
N MET A 49 5.18 12.60 7.44
CA MET A 49 5.45 11.28 8.04
C MET A 49 5.24 11.28 9.55
N ASP A 50 5.67 12.34 10.24
CA ASP A 50 5.44 12.52 11.68
C ASP A 50 3.94 12.60 12.00
N GLN A 51 3.15 13.33 11.21
CA GLN A 51 1.69 13.37 11.37
C GLN A 51 1.05 12.00 11.21
N VAL A 52 1.50 11.20 10.23
CA VAL A 52 1.01 9.83 10.05
C VAL A 52 1.38 8.95 11.24
N ALA A 53 2.62 9.07 11.74
CA ALA A 53 3.08 8.33 12.91
C ALA A 53 2.29 8.69 14.17
N GLU A 54 2.01 9.97 14.40
CA GLU A 54 1.20 10.45 15.52
C GLU A 54 -0.23 9.91 15.47
N ARG A 55 -0.90 10.01 14.30
CA ARG A 55 -2.26 9.49 14.10
C ARG A 55 -2.35 7.97 14.20
N SER A 56 -1.25 7.27 13.93
CA SER A 56 -1.16 5.81 13.98
C SER A 56 -0.48 5.31 15.25
N SER A 57 -0.27 6.17 16.25
CA SER A 57 0.39 5.81 17.50
C SER A 57 -0.35 4.68 18.22
N TYR A 58 0.41 3.70 18.73
CA TYR A 58 -0.15 2.57 19.48
C TYR A 58 -0.95 2.99 20.73
N ALA A 59 -0.66 4.17 21.27
CA ALA A 59 -1.34 4.72 22.45
C ALA A 59 -2.76 5.23 22.16
N LEU A 60 -3.09 5.51 20.90
CA LEU A 60 -4.43 5.96 20.52
C LEU A 60 -5.43 4.80 20.55
N ASP A 61 -6.65 5.11 20.96
CA ASP A 61 -7.78 4.18 20.88
C ASP A 61 -8.08 3.79 19.42
N VAL A 62 -8.69 2.62 19.22
CA VAL A 62 -9.03 2.11 17.90
C VAL A 62 -9.93 3.06 17.11
N THR A 63 -10.82 3.76 17.78
CA THR A 63 -11.75 4.72 17.15
C THR A 63 -11.05 5.97 16.61
N ALA A 64 -9.89 6.32 17.16
CA ALA A 64 -9.08 7.46 16.77
C ALA A 64 -7.85 7.07 15.95
N ASN A 65 -7.61 5.78 15.74
CA ASN A 65 -6.40 5.26 15.10
C ASN A 65 -6.73 4.57 13.76
N PRO A 66 -6.48 5.22 12.61
CA PRO A 66 -6.81 4.66 11.31
C PRO A 66 -6.04 3.38 10.99
N ALA A 67 -4.81 3.23 11.51
CA ALA A 67 -4.04 2.00 11.28
C ALA A 67 -4.64 0.81 12.04
N LYS A 68 -5.14 1.01 13.27
CA LYS A 68 -5.86 -0.02 14.01
C LYS A 68 -7.19 -0.37 13.35
N ALA A 69 -7.94 0.63 12.89
CA ALA A 69 -9.19 0.41 12.17
C ALA A 69 -8.95 -0.44 10.89
N MET A 70 -7.93 -0.11 10.12
CA MET A 70 -7.55 -0.88 8.93
C MET A 70 -7.10 -2.31 9.31
N ALA A 71 -6.29 -2.46 10.35
CA ALA A 71 -5.85 -3.78 10.82
C ALA A 71 -7.03 -4.67 11.20
N LEU A 72 -8.04 -4.13 11.88
CA LEU A 72 -9.28 -4.85 12.21
C LEU A 72 -10.08 -5.22 10.95
N ALA A 73 -10.23 -4.30 10.01
CA ALA A 73 -10.94 -4.57 8.76
C ALA A 73 -10.25 -5.67 7.92
N LEU A 74 -8.94 -5.82 8.04
CA LEU A 74 -8.15 -6.82 7.32
C LEU A 74 -7.91 -8.10 8.13
N ALA A 75 -8.32 -8.18 9.40
CA ALA A 75 -7.98 -9.29 10.29
C ALA A 75 -8.47 -10.65 9.75
N ASP A 76 -9.70 -10.71 9.26
CA ASP A 76 -10.35 -11.91 8.75
C ASP A 76 -10.59 -11.85 7.24
N ALA A 77 -9.75 -11.10 6.53
CA ALA A 77 -9.87 -10.92 5.10
C ALA A 77 -8.58 -11.26 4.35
N GLN A 78 -8.69 -11.53 3.05
CA GLN A 78 -7.58 -11.61 2.11
C GLN A 78 -7.34 -10.23 1.50
N PRO A 79 -6.27 -9.50 1.89
CA PRO A 79 -6.05 -8.15 1.37
C PRO A 79 -5.65 -8.17 -0.10
N LEU A 80 -6.36 -7.38 -0.90
CA LEU A 80 -6.07 -7.09 -2.30
C LEU A 80 -5.81 -5.59 -2.42
N VAL A 81 -4.63 -5.20 -2.90
CA VAL A 81 -4.21 -3.80 -2.95
C VAL A 81 -4.12 -3.32 -4.38
N TRP A 82 -4.85 -2.29 -4.70
CA TRP A 82 -4.89 -1.69 -6.04
C TRP A 82 -4.43 -0.23 -6.01
N GLY A 83 -3.90 0.24 -7.15
CA GLY A 83 -3.56 1.64 -7.37
C GLY A 83 -3.61 1.97 -8.85
N GLY A 84 -4.47 2.91 -9.24
CA GLY A 84 -4.80 3.23 -10.62
C GLY A 84 -3.71 4.01 -11.36
N SER A 85 -3.00 4.91 -10.70
CA SER A 85 -1.88 5.65 -11.31
C SER A 85 -0.56 4.91 -11.19
N ILE A 86 0.45 5.35 -11.94
CA ILE A 86 1.82 4.79 -11.84
C ILE A 86 2.36 4.90 -10.40
N LEU A 87 2.12 6.03 -9.74
CA LEU A 87 2.57 6.26 -8.37
C LEU A 87 1.77 5.40 -7.38
N ALA A 88 0.45 5.39 -7.50
CA ALA A 88 -0.44 4.56 -6.67
C ALA A 88 -0.16 3.06 -6.84
N ALA A 89 0.13 2.59 -8.06
CA ALA A 89 0.53 1.21 -8.32
C ALA A 89 1.90 0.86 -7.69
N ARG A 90 2.82 1.80 -7.58
CA ARG A 90 4.07 1.61 -6.83
C ARG A 90 3.83 1.59 -5.33
N ALA A 91 2.97 2.48 -4.83
CA ALA A 91 2.57 2.51 -3.43
C ALA A 91 1.85 1.21 -3.03
N SER A 92 0.94 0.69 -3.87
CA SER A 92 0.21 -0.56 -3.60
C SER A 92 1.14 -1.76 -3.41
N ARG A 93 2.21 -1.85 -4.19
CA ARG A 93 3.26 -2.88 -4.02
C ARG A 93 3.98 -2.74 -2.68
N ARG A 94 4.36 -1.51 -2.30
CA ARG A 94 5.02 -1.25 -1.01
C ARG A 94 4.10 -1.55 0.18
N ILE A 95 2.82 -1.18 0.08
CA ILE A 95 1.80 -1.50 1.09
C ILE A 95 1.68 -3.02 1.23
N SER A 96 1.59 -3.75 0.12
CA SER A 96 1.51 -5.21 0.13
C SER A 96 2.75 -5.87 0.76
N GLU A 97 3.95 -5.37 0.47
CA GLU A 97 5.20 -5.82 1.10
C GLU A 97 5.21 -5.56 2.61
N ALA A 98 4.80 -4.36 3.03
CA ALA A 98 4.74 -3.97 4.43
C ALA A 98 3.72 -4.83 5.21
N LEU A 99 2.53 -5.03 4.64
CA LEU A 99 1.49 -5.88 5.25
C LEU A 99 1.95 -7.34 5.36
N ARG A 100 2.60 -7.89 4.31
CA ARG A 100 3.17 -9.25 4.38
C ARG A 100 4.23 -9.36 5.46
N SER A 101 5.14 -8.38 5.50
CA SER A 101 6.23 -8.37 6.48
C SER A 101 5.73 -8.27 7.92
N ALA A 102 4.69 -7.47 8.15
CA ALA A 102 4.13 -7.25 9.48
C ALA A 102 3.23 -8.39 9.96
N SER A 103 2.46 -9.02 9.04
CA SER A 103 1.42 -10.00 9.41
C SER A 103 1.78 -11.45 9.10
N GLY A 104 2.78 -11.70 8.26
CA GLY A 104 3.09 -13.04 7.73
C GLY A 104 2.04 -13.60 6.77
N ARG A 105 1.02 -12.81 6.39
CA ARG A 105 -0.11 -13.25 5.57
C ARG A 105 0.12 -12.94 4.10
N VAL A 106 -0.60 -13.66 3.23
CA VAL A 106 -0.62 -13.35 1.79
C VAL A 106 -1.35 -12.03 1.57
N VAL A 107 -0.73 -11.13 0.82
CA VAL A 107 -1.31 -9.85 0.38
C VAL A 107 -0.97 -9.71 -1.09
N LEU A 108 -1.97 -9.48 -1.93
CA LEU A 108 -1.80 -9.34 -3.37
C LEU A 108 -1.86 -7.88 -3.78
N SER A 109 -1.02 -7.51 -4.74
CA SER A 109 -1.08 -6.20 -5.40
C SER A 109 -1.02 -6.44 -6.90
N ALA A 110 -2.03 -5.97 -7.61
CA ALA A 110 -2.14 -6.12 -9.06
C ALA A 110 -2.97 -4.97 -9.67
N ASP A 111 -3.09 -4.98 -10.99
CA ASP A 111 -4.04 -4.16 -11.73
C ASP A 111 -5.49 -4.64 -11.55
N ALA A 112 -6.45 -3.82 -11.93
CA ALA A 112 -7.87 -4.11 -11.75
C ALA A 112 -8.28 -5.40 -12.44
N GLY A 113 -7.83 -5.64 -13.68
CA GLY A 113 -8.19 -6.83 -14.44
C GLY A 113 -7.73 -8.14 -13.80
N ALA A 114 -6.64 -8.11 -13.02
CA ALA A 114 -6.17 -9.28 -12.28
C ALA A 114 -6.87 -9.45 -10.92
N LEU A 115 -7.40 -8.38 -10.33
CA LEU A 115 -8.11 -8.42 -9.04
C LEU A 115 -9.61 -8.70 -9.18
N GLU A 116 -10.25 -8.21 -10.26
CA GLU A 116 -11.68 -8.39 -10.52
C GLU A 116 -12.14 -9.86 -10.37
N PRO A 117 -11.48 -10.87 -10.98
CA PRO A 117 -11.91 -12.26 -10.84
C PRO A 117 -11.83 -12.81 -9.41
N LEU A 118 -10.95 -12.24 -8.58
CA LEU A 118 -10.81 -12.66 -7.18
C LEU A 118 -11.92 -12.10 -6.30
N VAL A 119 -12.51 -10.98 -6.69
CA VAL A 119 -13.63 -10.35 -5.98
C VAL A 119 -14.94 -10.93 -6.48
N ASP A 120 -15.13 -11.00 -7.81
CA ASP A 120 -16.36 -11.49 -8.45
C ASP A 120 -16.62 -12.99 -8.16
N GLY A 121 -15.57 -13.79 -8.01
CA GLY A 121 -15.67 -15.22 -7.73
C GLY A 121 -16.12 -15.57 -6.30
N VAL A 122 -16.35 -14.59 -5.44
CA VAL A 122 -16.73 -14.84 -4.04
C VAL A 122 -18.24 -15.05 -3.94
N PRO A 123 -18.70 -16.20 -3.41
CA PRO A 123 -20.13 -16.44 -3.25
C PRO A 123 -20.75 -15.42 -2.30
N PRO A 124 -22.01 -15.01 -2.53
CA PRO A 124 -22.75 -14.14 -1.62
C PRO A 124 -22.73 -14.70 -0.19
N ARG A 125 -22.67 -13.82 0.80
CA ARG A 125 -22.75 -14.25 2.19
C ARG A 125 -24.17 -14.75 2.48
N ASP A 126 -24.29 -15.98 2.93
CA ASP A 126 -25.56 -16.47 3.47
C ASP A 126 -25.79 -15.83 4.84
N PRO A 127 -26.81 -14.94 4.99
CA PRO A 127 -27.10 -14.32 6.28
C PRO A 127 -27.62 -15.30 7.34
N PHE A 128 -27.97 -16.53 6.95
CA PHE A 128 -28.49 -17.59 7.83
C PHE A 128 -27.46 -18.71 8.06
N ALA A 129 -26.24 -18.58 7.50
CA ALA A 129 -25.18 -19.55 7.72
C ALA A 129 -24.83 -19.65 9.22
N ASP A 130 -24.72 -20.86 9.74
CA ASP A 130 -24.27 -21.09 11.10
C ASP A 130 -22.76 -20.79 11.20
N PRO A 131 -22.34 -19.81 12.01
CA PRO A 131 -20.93 -19.46 12.12
C PRO A 131 -20.06 -20.57 12.69
N PHE A 132 -20.64 -21.61 13.29
CA PHE A 132 -19.93 -22.75 13.89
C PHE A 132 -19.90 -23.98 12.95
N GLU A 133 -20.94 -24.20 12.13
CA GLU A 133 -21.04 -25.34 11.21
C GLU A 133 -20.60 -24.99 9.80
N ASP A 134 -20.90 -23.76 9.34
CA ASP A 134 -20.68 -23.29 7.97
C ASP A 134 -19.47 -22.35 7.86
N ALA A 135 -18.57 -22.35 8.86
CA ALA A 135 -17.38 -21.51 8.83
C ALA A 135 -16.52 -21.85 7.61
N SER A 136 -16.60 -21.05 6.54
CA SER A 136 -15.72 -21.18 5.39
C SER A 136 -14.30 -20.85 5.82
N PRO A 137 -13.35 -21.77 5.62
CA PRO A 137 -11.94 -21.50 5.93
C PRO A 137 -11.31 -20.47 4.98
N GLU A 138 -12.03 -20.08 3.93
CA GLU A 138 -11.53 -19.12 2.95
C GLU A 138 -11.72 -17.68 3.41
N LEU A 139 -10.61 -16.96 3.45
CA LEU A 139 -10.62 -15.54 3.73
C LEU A 139 -11.26 -14.77 2.57
N ARG A 140 -12.25 -13.94 2.88
CA ARG A 140 -12.88 -13.10 1.86
C ARG A 140 -11.93 -12.00 1.41
N PRO A 141 -11.95 -11.61 0.13
CA PRO A 141 -11.15 -10.50 -0.36
C PRO A 141 -11.60 -9.19 0.30
N ALA A 142 -10.61 -8.36 0.66
CA ALA A 142 -10.83 -6.99 1.08
C ALA A 142 -9.98 -6.07 0.21
N LEU A 143 -10.63 -5.16 -0.49
CA LEU A 143 -9.94 -4.20 -1.36
C LEU A 143 -9.35 -3.05 -0.56
N VAL A 144 -8.07 -2.80 -0.78
CA VAL A 144 -7.36 -1.60 -0.33
C VAL A 144 -7.05 -0.76 -1.55
N LEU A 145 -7.80 0.32 -1.72
CA LEU A 145 -7.65 1.24 -2.84
C LEU A 145 -6.65 2.34 -2.47
N THR A 146 -5.61 2.50 -3.28
CA THR A 146 -4.63 3.56 -3.10
C THR A 146 -4.87 4.68 -4.10
N ASP A 147 -4.80 5.92 -3.62
CA ASP A 147 -5.00 7.12 -4.41
C ASP A 147 -3.82 8.08 -4.19
N ASP A 148 -3.37 8.74 -5.24
CA ASP A 148 -2.31 9.74 -5.20
C ASP A 148 -2.82 11.18 -5.35
N GLY A 149 -4.15 11.36 -5.36
CA GLY A 149 -4.81 12.65 -5.53
C GLY A 149 -4.73 13.23 -6.95
N LEU A 150 -4.20 12.49 -7.91
CA LEU A 150 -4.19 12.88 -9.32
C LEU A 150 -5.53 12.51 -9.98
N HIS A 151 -6.06 13.42 -10.80
CA HIS A 151 -7.27 13.17 -11.55
C HIS A 151 -6.92 12.40 -12.83
N ASP A 152 -7.24 11.10 -12.83
CA ASP A 152 -7.14 10.20 -13.98
C ASP A 152 -8.50 9.52 -14.16
N GLU A 153 -9.19 9.81 -15.28
CA GLU A 153 -10.53 9.26 -15.55
C GLU A 153 -10.52 7.75 -15.68
N ALA A 154 -9.50 7.17 -16.29
CA ALA A 154 -9.38 5.72 -16.44
C ALA A 154 -9.20 5.03 -15.08
N ALA A 155 -8.36 5.60 -14.22
CA ALA A 155 -8.17 5.10 -12.85
C ALA A 155 -9.45 5.25 -12.01
N ALA A 156 -10.21 6.32 -12.21
CA ALA A 156 -11.48 6.52 -11.52
C ALA A 156 -12.55 5.50 -11.95
N GLU A 157 -12.62 5.17 -13.25
CA GLU A 157 -13.52 4.13 -13.77
C GLU A 157 -13.17 2.74 -13.25
N GLU A 158 -11.88 2.38 -13.24
CA GLU A 158 -11.41 1.11 -12.68
C GLU A 158 -11.72 1.01 -11.19
N ARG A 159 -11.45 2.07 -10.44
CA ARG A 159 -11.77 2.16 -9.02
C ARG A 159 -13.26 1.94 -8.76
N HIS A 160 -14.11 2.65 -9.49
CA HIS A 160 -15.56 2.53 -9.36
C HIS A 160 -16.04 1.09 -9.65
N ARG A 161 -15.48 0.45 -10.65
CA ARG A 161 -15.76 -0.95 -10.99
C ARG A 161 -15.40 -1.89 -9.84
N LEU A 162 -14.19 -1.77 -9.29
CA LEU A 162 -13.75 -2.56 -8.13
C LEU A 162 -14.62 -2.32 -6.90
N GLU A 163 -15.03 -1.07 -6.64
CA GLU A 163 -15.94 -0.73 -5.54
C GLU A 163 -17.32 -1.39 -5.71
N GLN A 164 -17.85 -1.43 -6.93
CA GLN A 164 -19.13 -2.08 -7.23
C GLN A 164 -19.08 -3.60 -7.04
N LEU A 165 -17.98 -4.25 -7.40
CA LEU A 165 -17.80 -5.68 -7.21
C LEU A 165 -17.63 -6.07 -5.73
N ALA A 166 -17.13 -5.16 -4.90
CA ALA A 166 -16.88 -5.40 -3.49
C ALA A 166 -18.07 -5.05 -2.58
N ALA A 167 -19.13 -4.43 -3.10
CA ALA A 167 -20.32 -4.01 -2.35
C ALA A 167 -21.31 -5.15 -2.16
#